data_79a3dd44d02c6bd56c93494f5c2c5c7d
#
_entry.id   79a3dd44d02c6bd56c93494f5c2c5c7d
#
_cell.length_a   1.000
_cell.length_b   1.000
_cell.length_c   1.000
_cell.angle_alpha   90.00
_cell.angle_beta   90.00
_cell.angle_gamma   90.00
#
_symmetry.space_group_name_H-M   'P 1'
#
loop_
_entity.id
_entity.type
_entity.pdbx_description
1 polymer ?
#
loop_
_entity_poly.entity_id
_entity_poly.type
_entity_poly.pdbx_seq_one_letter_code
_entity_poly.pdbx_strand_id
1 'polypeptide(L)'
;MSDMMENKLNAEELTEVTGGVGRQEINVKSITPIWVKVTASSLNCRYTPNGPIAKTYEYGHKLKVDGITTDGKWYRLLINDPRGGTCYAFIFKQYTQKI
;
A
#
# COMPACT_ATOMS: atom_id res chain seq x y z
N MET A 1 2.40 -9.81 24.31
CA MET A 1 3.27 -9.76 24.66
C MET A 1 3.22 -9.56 24.72
N SER A 2 2.99 -9.60 24.35
CA SER A 2 3.60 -9.48 24.47
C SER A 2 3.36 -9.41 24.21
N ASP A 3 2.96 -9.87 24.00
CA ASP A 3 3.45 -9.85 24.08
C ASP A 3 3.20 -9.90 23.66
N MET A 4 2.90 -10.22 23.30
CA MET A 4 3.32 -10.28 23.29
C MET A 4 3.21 -10.40 22.90
N MET A 5 2.74 -10.71 22.55
CA MET A 5 3.28 -10.77 22.59
C MET A 5 3.21 -10.92 22.12
N GLU A 6 2.74 -11.13 21.73
CA GLU A 6 3.30 -11.21 21.73
C GLU A 6 3.10 -11.26 21.11
N ASN A 7 2.58 -11.55 20.88
CA ASN A 7 3.00 -11.53 20.74
C ASN A 7 2.66 -11.41 19.96
N LYS A 8 2.26 -11.66 19.15
CA LYS A 8 2.50 -11.52 19.10
C LYS A 8 2.51 -11.36 18.52
N LEU A 9 2.06 -11.41 18.50
CA LEU A 9 2.64 -11.13 18.57
C LEU A 9 2.60 -11.04 17.95
N ASN A 10 2.11 -11.23 17.44
CA ASN A 10 2.73 -11.07 17.59
C ASN A 10 2.69 -10.77 17.01
N ALA A 11 2.50 -10.63 16.36
CA ALA A 11 3.05 -10.39 16.57
C ALA A 11 2.85 -10.18 16.24
N GLU A 12 2.58 -10.04 16.13
CA GLU A 12 3.08 -9.81 16.59
C GLU A 12 3.10 -9.54 16.53
N GLU A 13 2.58 -9.62 16.03
CA GLU A 13 3.08 -9.36 16.65
C GLU A 13 3.20 -9.02 16.50
N LEU A 14 2.83 -9.05 16.22
CA LEU A 14 3.38 -8.70 16.77
C LEU A 14 3.47 -8.21 16.59
N THR A 15 3.24 -8.14 16.43
CA THR A 15 3.72 -7.63 16.99
C THR A 15 3.79 -7.04 17.12
N GLU A 16 3.67 -6.91 17.09
CA GLU A 16 4.05 -6.32 17.75
C GLU A 16 4.21 -5.68 17.79
N VAL A 17 4.15 -5.53 17.74
CA VAL A 17 4.46 -4.79 18.21
C VAL A 17 4.74 -4.11 18.25
N THR A 18 5.02 -3.93 18.12
CA THR A 18 5.23 -3.15 18.46
C THR A 18 5.47 -2.28 18.33
N GLY A 19 5.39 -2.75 18.25
CA GLY A 19 5.73 -1.66 18.18
C GLY A 19 5.71 -0.51 17.78
N GLY A 20 5.70 -0.15 17.25
CA GLY A 20 5.70 1.25 17.06
C GLY A 20 4.48 1.89 17.63
N VAL A 21 4.65 2.41 18.75
CA VAL A 21 3.61 3.21 19.35
C VAL A 21 3.21 4.29 18.35
N GLY A 22 1.92 4.47 18.16
CA GLY A 22 1.41 5.44 17.20
C GLY A 22 1.51 5.00 15.77
N ARG A 23 2.11 3.86 15.52
CA ARG A 23 2.19 3.35 14.17
C ARG A 23 0.83 2.89 13.72
N GLN A 24 0.43 3.36 12.56
CA GLN A 24 -0.81 2.93 11.96
C GLN A 24 -0.61 1.62 11.24
N GLU A 25 -1.47 0.68 11.53
CA GLU A 25 -1.43 -0.61 10.89
C GLU A 25 -2.10 -0.55 9.53
N ILE A 26 -1.46 -1.13 8.52
CA ILE A 26 -2.02 -1.17 7.18
C ILE A 26 -2.44 -2.59 6.90
N ASN A 27 -3.75 -2.80 6.76
CA ASN A 27 -4.30 -4.11 6.47
C ASN A 27 -4.51 -4.22 4.98
N VAL A 28 -3.76 -5.12 4.34
CA VAL A 28 -3.81 -5.30 2.89
C VAL A 28 -4.15 -6.75 2.61
N LYS A 29 -5.10 -6.93 1.71
CA LYS A 29 -5.46 -8.24 1.20
C LYS A 29 -4.78 -8.42 -0.15
N SER A 30 -4.02 -9.51 -0.28
CA SER A 30 -3.40 -9.85 -1.56
C SER A 30 -4.47 -10.28 -2.55
N ILE A 31 -4.34 -9.82 -3.78
CA ILE A 31 -5.27 -10.21 -4.85
C ILE A 31 -4.45 -10.75 -6.02
N THR A 32 -5.11 -11.52 -6.87
CA THR A 32 -4.51 -11.88 -8.15
C THR A 32 -4.18 -10.58 -8.88
N PRO A 33 -2.92 -10.40 -9.32
CA PRO A 33 -2.54 -9.14 -9.95
C PRO A 33 -3.46 -8.79 -11.11
N ILE A 34 -3.85 -7.52 -11.17
CA ILE A 34 -4.67 -6.99 -12.25
C ILE A 34 -4.05 -5.71 -12.78
N TRP A 35 -4.38 -5.39 -14.03
CA TRP A 35 -3.95 -4.14 -14.62
C TRP A 35 -5.04 -3.10 -14.46
N VAL A 36 -4.62 -1.89 -14.09
CA VAL A 36 -5.51 -0.74 -13.99
C VAL A 36 -4.85 0.43 -14.73
N LYS A 37 -5.63 1.40 -15.13
CA LYS A 37 -5.10 2.64 -15.71
C LYS A 37 -5.53 3.82 -14.88
N VAL A 38 -4.70 4.85 -14.87
CA VAL A 38 -4.98 6.09 -14.15
C VAL A 38 -6.03 6.87 -14.91
N THR A 39 -7.11 7.27 -14.22
CA THR A 39 -8.20 8.04 -14.81
C THR A 39 -8.21 9.49 -14.36
N ALA A 40 -7.43 9.84 -13.34
CA ALA A 40 -7.25 11.24 -12.95
C ALA A 40 -6.15 11.89 -13.80
N SER A 41 -6.11 13.22 -13.84
CA SER A 41 -5.05 13.91 -14.57
C SER A 41 -3.69 13.59 -14.01
N SER A 42 -3.60 13.41 -12.69
CA SER A 42 -2.40 12.88 -12.04
C SER A 42 -2.83 12.11 -10.80
N LEU A 43 -2.04 11.12 -10.43
CA LEU A 43 -2.34 10.24 -9.30
C LEU A 43 -1.08 10.09 -8.46
N ASN A 44 -1.18 10.47 -7.20
CA ASN A 44 -0.06 10.31 -6.27
C ASN A 44 0.06 8.85 -5.84
N CYS A 45 1.27 8.33 -5.93
CA CYS A 45 1.61 7.00 -5.43
C CYS A 45 2.35 7.22 -4.10
N ARG A 46 1.79 6.67 -3.02
CA ARG A 46 2.27 6.96 -1.67
C ARG A 46 2.88 5.73 -1.05
N TYR A 47 3.85 5.95 -0.16
CA TYR A 47 4.49 4.82 0.55
C TYR A 47 3.50 4.11 1.47
N THR A 48 2.53 4.82 1.99
CA THR A 48 1.43 4.27 2.79
C THR A 48 0.16 5.02 2.42
N PRO A 49 -1.03 4.44 2.67
CA PRO A 49 -2.27 5.16 2.43
C PRO A 49 -2.27 6.50 3.16
N ASN A 50 -2.54 7.58 2.43
CA ASN A 50 -2.51 8.95 2.96
C ASN A 50 -1.14 9.38 3.48
N GLY A 51 -0.09 8.64 3.13
CA GLY A 51 1.25 8.94 3.61
C GLY A 51 2.08 9.76 2.62
N PRO A 52 3.41 9.74 2.80
CA PRO A 52 4.30 10.49 1.91
C PRO A 52 4.20 10.01 0.47
N ILE A 53 4.40 10.93 -0.45
CA ILE A 53 4.33 10.63 -1.88
C ILE A 53 5.66 10.07 -2.34
N ALA A 54 5.62 8.91 -3.02
CA ALA A 54 6.80 8.30 -3.61
C ALA A 54 7.02 8.80 -5.03
N LYS A 55 5.94 8.88 -5.80
CA LYS A 55 5.99 9.35 -7.18
C LYS A 55 4.57 9.68 -7.63
N THR A 56 4.45 10.23 -8.83
CA THR A 56 3.16 10.60 -9.41
C THR A 56 3.04 9.98 -10.79
N TYR A 57 1.85 9.48 -11.10
CA TYR A 57 1.53 8.91 -12.41
C TYR A 57 0.55 9.81 -13.14
N GLU A 58 0.68 9.86 -14.45
CA GLU A 58 -0.17 10.69 -15.28
C GLU A 58 -1.36 9.90 -15.80
N TYR A 59 -2.35 10.62 -16.30
CA TYR A 59 -3.53 10.04 -16.91
C TYR A 59 -3.15 8.97 -17.94
N GLY A 60 -3.83 7.85 -17.91
CA GLY A 60 -3.63 6.78 -18.88
C GLY A 60 -2.50 5.82 -18.54
N HIS A 61 -1.70 6.11 -17.52
CA HIS A 61 -0.61 5.22 -17.13
C HIS A 61 -1.18 3.90 -16.65
N LYS A 62 -0.62 2.80 -17.13
CA LYS A 62 -1.09 1.46 -16.77
C LYS A 62 -0.22 0.89 -15.67
N LEU A 63 -0.87 0.35 -14.64
CA LEU A 63 -0.18 -0.15 -13.47
C LEU A 63 -0.70 -1.53 -13.12
N LYS A 64 0.20 -2.40 -12.66
CA LYS A 64 -0.17 -3.72 -12.19
C LYS A 64 -0.23 -3.69 -10.67
N VAL A 65 -1.41 -3.99 -10.11
CA VAL A 65 -1.62 -3.96 -8.66
C VAL A 65 -1.85 -5.37 -8.16
N ASP A 66 -1.39 -5.66 -6.94
CA ASP A 66 -1.43 -7.01 -6.37
C ASP A 66 -2.01 -7.06 -4.98
N GLY A 67 -2.61 -5.99 -4.52
CA GLY A 67 -3.25 -5.97 -3.22
C GLY A 67 -4.25 -4.85 -3.13
N ILE A 68 -5.14 -4.96 -2.15
CA ILE A 68 -6.14 -3.94 -1.88
C ILE A 68 -6.28 -3.82 -0.37
N THR A 69 -6.41 -2.59 0.12
CA THR A 69 -6.61 -2.40 1.56
C THR A 69 -7.98 -2.96 1.96
N THR A 70 -8.11 -3.37 3.22
CA THR A 70 -9.34 -4.02 3.69
C THR A 70 -10.55 -3.10 3.61
N ASP A 71 -10.33 -1.77 3.64
CA ASP A 71 -11.42 -0.82 3.45
C ASP A 71 -11.79 -0.64 1.97
N GLY A 72 -11.01 -1.27 1.06
CA GLY A 72 -11.30 -1.24 -0.36
C GLY A 72 -10.93 0.06 -1.06
N LYS A 73 -10.22 0.96 -0.40
CA LYS A 73 -9.97 2.30 -0.94
C LYS A 73 -8.65 2.44 -1.67
N TRP A 74 -7.67 1.58 -1.38
CA TRP A 74 -6.31 1.72 -1.90
C TRP A 74 -5.86 0.42 -2.55
N TYR A 75 -5.22 0.53 -3.71
CA TYR A 75 -4.50 -0.59 -4.32
C TYR A 75 -3.05 -0.55 -3.88
N ARG A 76 -2.47 -1.73 -3.67
CA ARG A 76 -1.03 -1.88 -3.42
C ARG A 76 -0.35 -2.33 -4.70
N LEU A 77 0.83 -1.76 -4.96
CA LEU A 77 1.64 -2.17 -6.10
C LEU A 77 3.11 -2.09 -5.73
N LEU A 78 3.92 -2.87 -6.45
CA LEU A 78 5.37 -2.84 -6.28
C LEU A 78 5.94 -1.81 -7.24
N ILE A 79 6.75 -0.91 -6.73
CA ILE A 79 7.34 0.16 -7.54
C ILE A 79 8.86 0.18 -7.39
N ASN A 80 9.52 0.82 -8.34
CA ASN A 80 10.91 1.21 -8.15
C ASN A 80 10.92 2.43 -7.25
N ASP A 81 11.56 2.28 -6.08
CA ASP A 81 11.61 3.37 -5.11
C ASP A 81 12.58 4.44 -5.61
N PRO A 82 12.16 5.70 -5.70
CA PRO A 82 13.08 6.77 -6.10
C PRO A 82 14.32 6.86 -5.20
N ARG A 83 14.24 6.34 -3.97
CA ARG A 83 15.37 6.30 -3.04
C ARG A 83 16.29 5.12 -3.28
N GLY A 84 15.93 4.19 -4.18
CA GLY A 84 16.70 3.01 -4.51
C GLY A 84 15.95 1.73 -4.18
N GLY A 85 16.19 0.69 -4.98
CA GLY A 85 15.54 -0.60 -4.79
C GLY A 85 14.08 -0.58 -5.17
N THR A 86 13.34 -1.54 -4.63
CA THR A 86 11.89 -1.65 -4.86
C THR A 86 11.18 -1.62 -3.52
N CYS A 87 9.92 -1.19 -3.55
CA CYS A 87 9.08 -1.20 -2.35
C CYS A 87 7.62 -1.26 -2.77
N TYR A 88 6.76 -1.64 -1.83
CA TYR A 88 5.33 -1.52 -2.04
C TYR A 88 4.89 -0.08 -1.83
N ALA A 89 3.88 0.31 -2.59
CA ALA A 89 3.30 1.63 -2.49
C ALA A 89 1.79 1.51 -2.75
N PHE A 90 1.08 2.62 -2.59
CA PHE A 90 -0.37 2.62 -2.61
C PHE A 90 -0.90 3.73 -3.49
N ILE A 91 -1.95 3.42 -4.26
CA ILE A 91 -2.66 4.39 -5.08
C ILE A 91 -4.14 4.33 -4.75
N PHE A 92 -4.81 5.48 -4.84
CA PHE A 92 -6.23 5.56 -4.49
C PHE A 92 -7.05 4.92 -5.61
N LYS A 93 -7.80 3.87 -5.25
CA LYS A 93 -8.53 3.05 -6.21
C LYS A 93 -9.51 3.87 -7.06
N GLN A 94 -10.14 4.88 -6.44
CA GLN A 94 -11.15 5.70 -7.11
C GLN A 94 -10.62 6.38 -8.37
N TYR A 95 -9.32 6.65 -8.44
CA TYR A 95 -8.70 7.33 -9.58
C TYR A 95 -8.09 6.36 -10.57
N THR A 96 -8.55 5.11 -10.55
CA THR A 96 -8.10 4.08 -11.48
C THR A 96 -9.29 3.36 -12.07
N GLN A 97 -9.04 2.69 -13.19
CA GLN A 97 -10.04 1.85 -13.84
C GLN A 97 -9.39 0.53 -14.24
N LYS A 98 -10.04 -0.57 -13.88
CA LYS A 98 -9.57 -1.89 -14.27
C LYS A 98 -9.67 -2.03 -15.79
N ILE A 99 -8.62 -2.58 -16.38
CA ILE A 99 -8.58 -2.83 -17.83
C ILE A 99 -8.47 -4.29 -18.16
#